data_2c76bc13afcb0cf5935176533d861f02
#
_entry.id   2c76bc13afcb0cf5935176533d861f02
#
_cell.length_a   1.000
_cell.length_b   1.000
_cell.length_c   1.000
_cell.angle_alpha   90.00
_cell.angle_beta   90.00
_cell.angle_gamma   90.00
#
_symmetry.space_group_name_H-M   'P 1'
#
loop_
_entity.id
_entity.type
_entity.pdbx_description
1 polymer ?
#
loop_
_entity_poly.entity_id
_entity_poly.type
_entity_poly.pdbx_seq_one_letter_code
_entity_poly.pdbx_strand_id
1 'polypeptide(L)'
;MISFYLNGKRHELTQLNPNTTVLEYLRLHEGQTDTKEGCGSGDCGACTVMVQRLPNASQQVLNDGNGDEKNVTPPFYTINSCITLVSLMDGHHLMTASYLADNPEHHPERALLHPAQQAMVECHGSQCGFCTPGFVMSLACVYENNRTQTSQEAASQSDAKQLSYDEVVASISGNLCRCTGYRPIIEAGLLMSDIGQQRDEDQSAVKDLTISLATDAMGSIKGSAVSKHVPAELKNEDLKAIAPALNDAGRQLYMPKSLDELNQVLAANPKATIWAGGTDLGLSVTQHLVDHEVIIQLSGVEALKSWSLLDAKPDSSNKDLNNEQAPSQSLVLGAGMSYQQMLPVLEQYFPSFAQVFERIASPQIRNMGTIGGNIANASPIGDLPPILLALDASIHLRHCASHFEKSGNDSDNSDAIYTDEIIPLSEFFLDYKKTKLQAGSYVVAIHIPLMHDNQRLFIHKISKRYEDDISACLLAARIDVSADGMTIENAKLGLGGMAAIPLLATTCQQALIGQAAEVASFEQAAQVLSADVTPMTDVRASREYRSHVVQRLLVKCGKQLVAGRQTETA
;
A
#
# COMPACT_ATOMS: atom_id res chain seq x y z
N MET A 1 13.94 -21.07 2.64
CA MET A 1 12.75 -21.90 2.36
C MET A 1 11.52 -21.02 2.46
N ILE A 2 10.61 -21.12 1.49
CA ILE A 2 9.31 -20.47 1.47
C ILE A 2 8.25 -21.52 1.77
N SER A 3 7.32 -21.24 2.68
CA SER A 3 6.24 -22.15 3.07
C SER A 3 4.88 -21.43 3.01
N PHE A 4 3.94 -21.97 2.24
CA PHE A 4 2.60 -21.41 2.08
C PHE A 4 1.58 -22.53 1.78
N TYR A 5 0.31 -22.19 1.81
CA TYR A 5 -0.74 -23.09 1.34
C TYR A 5 -1.24 -22.62 -0.03
N LEU A 6 -1.43 -23.56 -0.94
CA LEU A 6 -2.09 -23.35 -2.22
C LEU A 6 -3.33 -24.23 -2.26
N ASN A 7 -4.51 -23.61 -2.35
CA ASN A 7 -5.79 -24.34 -2.41
C ASN A 7 -5.91 -25.42 -1.33
N GLY A 8 -5.56 -25.08 -0.08
CA GLY A 8 -5.59 -25.97 1.07
C GLY A 8 -4.42 -26.96 1.19
N LYS A 9 -3.51 -27.03 0.22
CA LYS A 9 -2.34 -27.90 0.27
C LYS A 9 -1.10 -27.12 0.64
N ARG A 10 -0.27 -27.65 1.56
CA ARG A 10 1.00 -27.03 1.97
C ARG A 10 2.06 -27.22 0.91
N HIS A 11 2.75 -26.14 0.58
CA HIS A 11 3.90 -26.10 -0.31
C HIS A 11 5.13 -25.59 0.43
N GLU A 12 6.28 -26.23 0.20
CA GLU A 12 7.59 -25.84 0.74
C GLU A 12 8.57 -25.77 -0.41
N LEU A 13 9.12 -24.57 -0.64
CA LEU A 13 10.01 -24.30 -1.76
C LEU A 13 11.41 -23.95 -1.26
N THR A 14 12.40 -24.72 -1.70
CA THR A 14 13.83 -24.50 -1.42
C THR A 14 14.62 -24.19 -2.68
N GLN A 15 14.13 -24.64 -3.83
CA GLN A 15 14.73 -24.47 -5.15
C GLN A 15 13.66 -23.92 -6.09
N LEU A 16 13.70 -22.62 -6.33
CA LEU A 16 12.86 -21.91 -7.28
C LEU A 16 13.61 -20.65 -7.68
N ASN A 17 13.52 -20.26 -8.97
CA ASN A 17 14.03 -18.95 -9.39
C ASN A 17 13.35 -17.84 -8.55
N PRO A 18 14.10 -17.01 -7.80
CA PRO A 18 13.55 -15.93 -7.00
C PRO A 18 12.66 -14.94 -7.77
N ASN A 19 12.84 -14.85 -9.10
CA ASN A 19 12.05 -13.99 -9.98
C ASN A 19 10.70 -14.60 -10.39
N THR A 20 10.39 -15.85 -10.00
CA THR A 20 9.15 -16.52 -10.38
C THR A 20 7.93 -15.81 -9.78
N THR A 21 6.99 -15.40 -10.65
CA THR A 21 5.72 -14.81 -10.21
C THR A 21 4.73 -15.89 -9.75
N VAL A 22 3.74 -15.48 -8.95
CA VAL A 22 2.65 -16.37 -8.52
C VAL A 22 1.91 -16.95 -9.73
N LEU A 23 1.65 -16.13 -10.76
CA LEU A 23 0.97 -16.59 -11.98
C LEU A 23 1.78 -17.64 -12.73
N GLU A 24 3.07 -17.41 -12.89
CA GLU A 24 3.99 -18.37 -13.53
C GLU A 24 4.04 -19.68 -12.74
N TYR A 25 4.16 -19.61 -11.41
CA TYR A 25 4.16 -20.77 -10.53
C TYR A 25 2.86 -21.59 -10.68
N LEU A 26 1.69 -20.93 -10.61
CA LEU A 26 0.41 -21.59 -10.79
C LEU A 26 0.30 -22.30 -12.14
N ARG A 27 0.70 -21.64 -13.22
CA ARG A 27 0.47 -22.14 -14.58
C ARG A 27 1.52 -23.15 -15.05
N LEU A 28 2.81 -22.92 -14.75
CA LEU A 28 3.92 -23.71 -15.26
C LEU A 28 4.41 -24.79 -14.30
N HIS A 29 4.33 -24.55 -12.99
CA HIS A 29 4.78 -25.54 -11.99
C HIS A 29 3.63 -26.39 -11.46
N GLU A 30 2.45 -25.79 -11.22
CA GLU A 30 1.30 -26.50 -10.66
C GLU A 30 0.26 -26.92 -11.72
N GLY A 31 0.40 -26.49 -12.96
CA GLY A 31 -0.54 -26.83 -14.05
C GLY A 31 -1.94 -26.21 -13.88
N GLN A 32 -2.10 -25.26 -12.94
CA GLN A 32 -3.37 -24.58 -12.69
C GLN A 32 -3.56 -23.43 -13.66
N THR A 33 -4.47 -23.56 -14.61
CA THR A 33 -4.69 -22.59 -15.70
C THR A 33 -6.01 -21.83 -15.62
N ASP A 34 -6.74 -21.98 -14.52
CA ASP A 34 -7.94 -21.20 -14.22
C ASP A 34 -7.61 -19.71 -14.02
N THR A 35 -6.49 -19.37 -13.39
CA THR A 35 -5.97 -18.00 -13.31
C THR A 35 -5.39 -17.59 -14.67
N LYS A 36 -5.84 -16.42 -15.21
CA LYS A 36 -5.52 -15.98 -16.58
C LYS A 36 -4.48 -14.87 -16.60
N GLU A 37 -3.67 -14.85 -17.66
CA GLU A 37 -2.77 -13.75 -17.94
C GLU A 37 -3.37 -12.85 -19.04
N GLY A 38 -3.64 -11.58 -18.71
CA GLY A 38 -4.17 -10.61 -19.66
C GLY A 38 -3.12 -9.58 -20.06
N CYS A 39 -2.66 -8.75 -19.11
CA CYS A 39 -1.72 -7.66 -19.38
C CYS A 39 -0.28 -7.94 -18.94
N GLY A 40 -0.06 -8.80 -17.95
CA GLY A 40 1.25 -9.03 -17.32
C GLY A 40 1.81 -7.79 -16.59
N SER A 41 0.97 -6.78 -16.30
CA SER A 41 1.39 -5.48 -15.71
C SER A 41 0.58 -5.06 -14.49
N GLY A 42 -0.33 -5.93 -14.01
CA GLY A 42 -1.13 -5.64 -12.81
C GLY A 42 -2.37 -4.77 -13.07
N ASP A 43 -2.69 -4.39 -14.33
CA ASP A 43 -3.77 -3.43 -14.64
C ASP A 43 -5.12 -4.08 -14.91
N CYS A 44 -5.16 -5.27 -15.52
CA CYS A 44 -6.43 -5.82 -16.05
C CYS A 44 -7.18 -6.71 -15.06
N GLY A 45 -6.56 -7.17 -13.98
CA GLY A 45 -7.15 -8.01 -12.96
C GLY A 45 -7.53 -9.44 -13.40
N ALA A 46 -7.26 -9.87 -14.64
CA ALA A 46 -7.56 -11.24 -15.09
C ALA A 46 -6.79 -12.31 -14.27
N CYS A 47 -5.66 -11.92 -13.70
CA CYS A 47 -4.79 -12.74 -12.86
C CYS A 47 -5.09 -12.62 -11.36
N THR A 48 -6.18 -11.96 -10.95
CA THR A 48 -6.53 -11.79 -9.54
C THR A 48 -6.70 -13.14 -8.85
N VAL A 49 -6.02 -13.29 -7.71
CA VAL A 49 -6.15 -14.41 -6.78
C VAL A 49 -6.45 -13.86 -5.39
N MET A 50 -6.98 -14.71 -4.52
CA MET A 50 -7.28 -14.34 -3.13
C MET A 50 -6.24 -14.93 -2.20
N VAL A 51 -5.88 -14.18 -1.18
CA VAL A 51 -4.85 -14.54 -0.22
C VAL A 51 -5.34 -14.26 1.19
N GLN A 52 -4.94 -15.10 2.13
CA GLN A 52 -5.13 -14.89 3.56
C GLN A 52 -3.80 -15.11 4.28
N ARG A 53 -3.43 -14.19 5.16
CA ARG A 53 -2.27 -14.40 6.03
C ARG A 53 -2.58 -15.49 7.04
N LEU A 54 -1.67 -16.43 7.23
CA LEU A 54 -1.84 -17.46 8.26
C LEU A 54 -1.58 -16.86 9.65
N PRO A 55 -2.38 -17.21 10.66
CA PRO A 55 -2.16 -16.72 12.01
C PRO A 55 -0.82 -17.25 12.54
N ASN A 56 0.04 -16.36 12.98
CA ASN A 56 1.27 -16.72 13.71
C ASN A 56 0.91 -16.99 15.18
N ALA A 57 1.59 -17.93 15.82
CA ALA A 57 1.37 -18.28 17.22
C ALA A 57 1.48 -17.08 18.21
N SER A 58 2.14 -16.00 17.81
CA SER A 58 2.28 -14.75 18.57
C SER A 58 1.23 -13.68 18.26
N GLN A 59 0.40 -13.85 17.22
CA GLN A 59 -0.60 -12.86 16.78
C GLN A 59 -2.04 -13.27 17.10
N GLN A 60 -2.26 -14.42 17.73
CA GLN A 60 -3.61 -14.89 18.10
C GLN A 60 -4.25 -14.07 19.23
N VAL A 61 -3.53 -13.13 19.82
CA VAL A 61 -4.02 -12.34 20.95
C VAL A 61 -3.86 -10.86 20.66
N LEU A 62 -4.88 -10.23 20.09
CA LEU A 62 -5.05 -8.80 20.19
C LEU A 62 -5.81 -8.52 21.51
N ASN A 63 -5.12 -7.95 22.47
CA ASN A 63 -5.77 -7.44 23.69
C ASN A 63 -6.62 -6.21 23.31
N ASP A 64 -7.92 -6.31 23.45
CA ASP A 64 -8.88 -5.19 23.23
C ASP A 64 -8.86 -4.13 24.36
N GLY A 65 -7.81 -4.03 25.12
CA GLY A 65 -7.68 -3.12 26.27
C GLY A 65 -8.49 -3.54 27.50
N ASN A 66 -9.42 -4.49 27.39
CA ASN A 66 -10.23 -5.05 28.49
C ASN A 66 -9.78 -6.45 28.93
N GLY A 67 -8.75 -7.02 28.31
CA GLY A 67 -8.16 -8.30 28.70
C GLY A 67 -8.83 -9.55 28.10
N ASP A 68 -9.81 -9.40 27.22
CA ASP A 68 -10.43 -10.53 26.53
C ASP A 68 -9.67 -10.89 25.26
N GLU A 69 -9.19 -12.15 25.21
CA GLU A 69 -8.53 -12.73 24.05
C GLU A 69 -9.56 -13.01 22.94
N LYS A 70 -9.58 -12.16 21.89
CA LYS A 70 -10.38 -12.44 20.69
C LYS A 70 -9.49 -13.09 19.63
N ASN A 71 -9.86 -14.28 19.21
CA ASN A 71 -9.31 -14.91 18.00
C ASN A 71 -9.78 -14.13 16.76
N VAL A 72 -8.98 -13.17 16.30
CA VAL A 72 -9.30 -12.41 15.09
C VAL A 72 -8.74 -13.17 13.89
N THR A 73 -9.62 -13.72 13.07
CA THR A 73 -9.24 -14.32 11.80
C THR A 73 -8.72 -13.22 10.86
N PRO A 74 -7.48 -13.33 10.33
CA PRO A 74 -6.98 -12.34 9.38
C PRO A 74 -7.88 -12.21 8.16
N PRO A 75 -8.15 -10.98 7.67
CA PRO A 75 -9.00 -10.78 6.51
C PRO A 75 -8.39 -11.38 5.24
N PHE A 76 -9.27 -11.73 4.31
CA PHE A 76 -8.88 -12.07 2.94
C PHE A 76 -8.53 -10.80 2.17
N TYR A 77 -7.63 -10.90 1.23
CA TYR A 77 -7.30 -9.81 0.32
C TYR A 77 -6.92 -10.34 -1.07
N THR A 78 -7.05 -9.49 -2.07
CA THR A 78 -6.73 -9.82 -3.46
C THR A 78 -5.37 -9.28 -3.87
N ILE A 79 -4.69 -10.00 -4.76
CA ILE A 79 -3.42 -9.59 -5.37
C ILE A 79 -3.44 -9.84 -6.89
N ASN A 80 -2.58 -9.14 -7.61
CA ASN A 80 -2.28 -9.43 -9.02
C ASN A 80 -1.15 -10.46 -9.11
N SER A 81 -1.50 -11.72 -9.37
CA SER A 81 -0.53 -12.82 -9.39
C SER A 81 0.55 -12.68 -10.48
N CYS A 82 0.29 -11.92 -11.55
CA CYS A 82 1.26 -11.73 -12.64
C CYS A 82 2.49 -10.91 -12.24
N ILE A 83 2.38 -10.00 -11.26
CA ILE A 83 3.49 -9.13 -10.82
C ILE A 83 3.95 -9.42 -9.38
N THR A 84 3.30 -10.36 -8.70
CA THR A 84 3.63 -10.75 -7.33
C THR A 84 4.56 -11.96 -7.35
N LEU A 85 5.74 -11.87 -6.73
CA LEU A 85 6.65 -13.01 -6.60
C LEU A 85 6.09 -14.07 -5.65
N VAL A 86 6.36 -15.35 -5.93
CA VAL A 86 5.95 -16.48 -5.08
C VAL A 86 6.47 -16.33 -3.65
N SER A 87 7.63 -15.72 -3.48
CA SER A 87 8.24 -15.48 -2.17
C SER A 87 7.37 -14.63 -1.24
N LEU A 88 6.51 -13.74 -1.79
CA LEU A 88 5.56 -12.95 -1.00
C LEU A 88 4.42 -13.79 -0.40
N MET A 89 4.28 -15.04 -0.83
CA MET A 89 3.30 -15.97 -0.28
C MET A 89 3.79 -16.70 0.98
N ASP A 90 5.03 -16.50 1.43
CA ASP A 90 5.52 -17.09 2.67
C ASP A 90 4.59 -16.76 3.85
N GLY A 91 4.09 -17.79 4.55
CA GLY A 91 3.14 -17.64 5.65
C GLY A 91 1.71 -17.27 5.23
N HIS A 92 1.31 -17.54 3.99
CA HIS A 92 -0.03 -17.22 3.47
C HIS A 92 -0.77 -18.46 2.93
N HIS A 93 -2.07 -18.33 2.81
CA HIS A 93 -2.93 -19.23 2.03
C HIS A 93 -3.32 -18.53 0.72
N LEU A 94 -2.86 -19.08 -0.39
CA LEU A 94 -3.15 -18.64 -1.75
C LEU A 94 -4.31 -19.47 -2.31
N MET A 95 -5.33 -18.81 -2.83
CA MET A 95 -6.55 -19.44 -3.36
C MET A 95 -6.82 -18.99 -4.78
N THR A 96 -7.21 -19.93 -5.63
CA THR A 96 -7.64 -19.70 -7.02
C THR A 96 -9.14 -19.94 -7.18
N ALA A 97 -9.71 -19.51 -8.31
CA ALA A 97 -11.17 -19.59 -8.52
C ALA A 97 -11.71 -21.03 -8.47
N SER A 98 -10.94 -22.02 -8.91
CA SER A 98 -11.32 -23.42 -8.86
C SER A 98 -11.42 -23.99 -7.44
N TYR A 99 -10.72 -23.39 -6.48
CA TYR A 99 -10.75 -23.83 -5.08
C TYR A 99 -12.02 -23.41 -4.34
N LEU A 100 -12.71 -22.38 -4.78
CA LEU A 100 -13.87 -21.80 -4.08
C LEU A 100 -15.06 -22.77 -4.04
N ALA A 101 -15.26 -23.58 -5.07
CA ALA A 101 -16.31 -24.59 -5.10
C ALA A 101 -16.00 -25.75 -4.14
N ASP A 102 -17.05 -26.35 -3.58
CA ASP A 102 -16.91 -27.55 -2.79
C ASP A 102 -16.52 -28.75 -3.68
N ASN A 103 -15.63 -29.59 -3.16
CA ASN A 103 -15.10 -30.70 -3.94
C ASN A 103 -16.18 -31.76 -4.20
N PRO A 104 -16.37 -32.22 -5.48
CA PRO A 104 -17.31 -33.32 -5.81
C PRO A 104 -17.02 -34.62 -5.07
N GLU A 105 -15.83 -34.85 -4.53
CA GLU A 105 -15.49 -36.03 -3.74
C GLU A 105 -16.28 -36.12 -2.43
N HIS A 106 -16.72 -34.98 -1.87
CA HIS A 106 -17.56 -34.95 -0.67
C HIS A 106 -19.06 -34.82 -0.95
N HIS A 107 -19.43 -34.36 -2.16
CA HIS A 107 -20.80 -34.23 -2.63
C HIS A 107 -20.91 -34.64 -4.09
N PRO A 108 -20.94 -35.96 -4.39
CA PRO A 108 -20.90 -36.48 -5.77
C PRO A 108 -22.09 -36.07 -6.63
N GLU A 109 -23.19 -35.61 -6.04
CA GLU A 109 -24.42 -35.26 -6.79
C GLU A 109 -24.51 -33.76 -7.16
N ARG A 110 -23.74 -32.86 -6.50
CA ARG A 110 -23.72 -31.43 -6.79
C ARG A 110 -22.51 -30.76 -6.18
N ALA A 111 -21.55 -30.35 -7.01
CA ALA A 111 -20.54 -29.37 -6.57
C ALA A 111 -21.28 -28.07 -6.18
N LEU A 112 -21.23 -27.68 -4.91
CA LEU A 112 -21.80 -26.42 -4.46
C LEU A 112 -20.82 -25.30 -4.86
N LEU A 113 -21.26 -24.47 -5.80
CA LEU A 113 -20.50 -23.29 -6.20
C LEU A 113 -20.45 -22.28 -5.03
N HIS A 114 -19.37 -21.57 -4.86
CA HIS A 114 -19.32 -20.43 -3.94
C HIS A 114 -20.40 -19.39 -4.31
N PRO A 115 -21.02 -18.63 -3.36
CA PRO A 115 -22.05 -17.64 -3.68
C PRO A 115 -21.67 -16.65 -4.79
N ALA A 116 -20.41 -16.17 -4.82
CA ALA A 116 -19.91 -15.33 -5.90
C ALA A 116 -19.90 -16.05 -7.27
N GLN A 117 -19.57 -17.33 -7.30
CA GLN A 117 -19.60 -18.13 -8.55
C GLN A 117 -21.04 -18.35 -9.03
N GLN A 118 -21.92 -18.72 -8.11
CA GLN A 118 -23.34 -18.96 -8.44
C GLN A 118 -24.01 -17.68 -8.92
N ALA A 119 -23.82 -16.56 -8.25
CA ALA A 119 -24.35 -15.26 -8.65
C ALA A 119 -23.86 -14.84 -10.05
N MET A 120 -22.59 -15.08 -10.37
CA MET A 120 -22.04 -14.83 -11.72
C MET A 120 -22.72 -15.67 -12.80
N VAL A 121 -23.15 -16.90 -12.48
CA VAL A 121 -23.92 -17.75 -13.40
C VAL A 121 -25.34 -17.22 -13.56
N GLU A 122 -26.03 -16.93 -12.46
CA GLU A 122 -27.43 -16.50 -12.46
C GLU A 122 -27.63 -15.14 -13.14
N CYS A 123 -26.73 -14.20 -12.91
CA CYS A 123 -26.76 -12.87 -13.51
C CYS A 123 -26.12 -12.81 -14.91
N HIS A 124 -25.67 -13.93 -15.47
CA HIS A 124 -24.95 -13.96 -16.75
C HIS A 124 -23.73 -13.03 -16.78
N GLY A 125 -22.99 -12.96 -15.67
CA GLY A 125 -21.82 -12.08 -15.49
C GLY A 125 -20.60 -12.47 -16.32
N SER A 126 -20.68 -13.51 -17.16
CA SER A 126 -19.60 -14.01 -18.01
C SER A 126 -20.07 -14.19 -19.45
N GLN A 127 -19.22 -13.79 -20.43
CA GLN A 127 -19.44 -14.07 -21.86
C GLN A 127 -18.28 -14.87 -22.44
N CYS A 128 -17.11 -14.26 -22.72
CA CYS A 128 -15.95 -14.99 -23.23
C CYS A 128 -15.22 -15.82 -22.15
N GLY A 129 -15.45 -15.55 -20.87
CA GLY A 129 -14.89 -16.29 -19.75
C GLY A 129 -13.48 -15.88 -19.33
N PHE A 130 -12.78 -15.03 -20.08
CA PHE A 130 -11.37 -14.75 -19.84
C PHE A 130 -11.12 -13.99 -18.52
N CYS A 131 -11.89 -12.93 -18.25
CA CYS A 131 -11.77 -12.14 -17.02
C CYS A 131 -12.55 -12.74 -15.84
N THR A 132 -13.41 -13.74 -16.08
CA THR A 132 -14.34 -14.28 -15.10
C THR A 132 -13.66 -14.78 -13.81
N PRO A 133 -12.56 -15.57 -13.86
CA PRO A 133 -11.89 -16.01 -12.63
C PRO A 133 -11.43 -14.85 -11.75
N GLY A 134 -10.88 -13.79 -12.35
CA GLY A 134 -10.43 -12.60 -11.61
C GLY A 134 -11.58 -11.87 -10.91
N PHE A 135 -12.72 -11.67 -11.61
CA PHE A 135 -13.91 -11.08 -10.98
C PHE A 135 -14.48 -11.95 -9.86
N VAL A 136 -14.54 -13.26 -10.08
CA VAL A 136 -14.97 -14.20 -9.04
C VAL A 136 -14.12 -14.07 -7.79
N MET A 137 -12.78 -13.98 -7.93
CA MET A 137 -11.90 -13.83 -6.77
C MET A 137 -12.08 -12.51 -6.05
N SER A 138 -12.30 -11.40 -6.77
CA SER A 138 -12.60 -10.10 -6.16
C SER A 138 -13.93 -10.08 -5.41
N LEU A 139 -14.99 -10.64 -6.01
CA LEU A 139 -16.31 -10.77 -5.38
C LEU A 139 -16.28 -11.73 -4.18
N ALA A 140 -15.61 -12.88 -4.29
CA ALA A 140 -15.46 -13.81 -3.18
C ALA A 140 -14.72 -13.19 -2.00
N CYS A 141 -13.69 -12.39 -2.26
CA CYS A 141 -12.91 -11.71 -1.22
C CYS A 141 -13.79 -10.76 -0.39
N VAL A 142 -14.59 -9.90 -1.03
CA VAL A 142 -15.47 -8.97 -0.31
C VAL A 142 -16.61 -9.72 0.40
N TYR A 143 -17.13 -10.78 -0.20
CA TYR A 143 -18.15 -11.63 0.42
C TYR A 143 -17.65 -12.28 1.71
N GLU A 144 -16.48 -12.94 1.68
CA GLU A 144 -15.91 -13.64 2.82
C GLU A 144 -15.54 -12.68 3.97
N ASN A 145 -15.01 -11.50 3.65
CA ASN A 145 -14.71 -10.48 4.66
C ASN A 145 -16.00 -9.96 5.31
N ASN A 146 -17.06 -9.69 4.52
CA ASN A 146 -18.34 -9.23 5.04
C ASN A 146 -18.98 -10.30 5.96
N ARG A 147 -18.95 -11.57 5.56
CA ARG A 147 -19.45 -12.71 6.35
C ARG A 147 -18.71 -12.86 7.67
N THR A 148 -17.38 -12.70 7.67
CA THR A 148 -16.54 -12.82 8.86
C THR A 148 -16.79 -11.69 9.85
N GLN A 149 -16.93 -10.45 9.38
CA GLN A 149 -17.23 -9.28 10.24
C GLN A 149 -18.60 -9.41 10.89
N THR A 150 -19.63 -9.81 10.15
CA THR A 150 -20.98 -10.02 10.67
C THR A 150 -21.00 -11.10 11.76
N SER A 151 -20.23 -12.18 11.61
CA SER A 151 -20.14 -13.26 12.59
C SER A 151 -19.46 -12.82 13.90
N GLN A 152 -18.57 -11.83 13.85
CA GLN A 152 -17.87 -11.29 15.02
C GLN A 152 -18.70 -10.25 15.79
N GLU A 153 -19.53 -9.47 15.09
CA GLU A 153 -20.42 -8.45 15.69
C GLU A 153 -21.74 -9.03 16.21
N ALA A 154 -22.21 -10.14 15.61
CA ALA A 154 -23.48 -10.77 15.95
C ALA A 154 -23.35 -11.80 17.08
N ALA A 155 -23.12 -11.34 18.32
CA ALA A 155 -23.64 -12.07 19.48
C ALA A 155 -25.18 -11.96 19.60
N SER A 156 -25.84 -11.21 18.70
CA SER A 156 -27.30 -11.04 18.63
C SER A 156 -27.74 -10.62 17.22
N GLN A 157 -28.33 -11.55 16.50
CA GLN A 157 -29.10 -11.42 15.25
C GLN A 157 -28.37 -11.76 13.93
N SER A 158 -29.06 -12.65 13.20
CA SER A 158 -28.69 -13.43 12.02
C SER A 158 -28.81 -12.70 10.67
N ASP A 159 -28.46 -11.42 10.57
CA ASP A 159 -28.55 -10.71 9.29
C ASP A 159 -27.16 -10.39 8.75
N ALA A 160 -26.67 -11.23 7.82
CA ALA A 160 -25.50 -10.88 7.01
C ALA A 160 -25.76 -9.53 6.33
N LYS A 161 -24.94 -8.53 6.59
CA LYS A 161 -25.08 -7.19 6.00
C LYS A 161 -25.04 -7.32 4.48
N GLN A 162 -26.09 -6.86 3.80
CA GLN A 162 -26.13 -6.82 2.35
C GLN A 162 -25.07 -5.82 1.83
N LEU A 163 -24.31 -6.21 0.82
CA LEU A 163 -23.32 -5.34 0.20
C LEU A 163 -24.00 -4.22 -0.59
N SER A 164 -23.55 -3.00 -0.43
CA SER A 164 -24.00 -1.86 -1.21
C SER A 164 -23.41 -1.87 -2.63
N TYR A 165 -24.04 -1.11 -3.53
CA TYR A 165 -23.54 -0.91 -4.89
C TYR A 165 -22.11 -0.40 -4.90
N ASP A 166 -21.78 0.58 -4.05
CA ASP A 166 -20.44 1.20 -4.01
C ASP A 166 -19.39 0.23 -3.48
N GLU A 167 -19.71 -0.61 -2.47
CA GLU A 167 -18.80 -1.65 -1.97
C GLU A 167 -18.50 -2.69 -3.07
N VAL A 168 -19.49 -3.10 -3.85
CA VAL A 168 -19.30 -4.03 -4.97
C VAL A 168 -18.43 -3.39 -6.05
N VAL A 169 -18.73 -2.16 -6.47
CA VAL A 169 -17.95 -1.43 -7.50
C VAL A 169 -16.50 -1.25 -7.03
N ALA A 170 -16.29 -0.84 -5.78
CA ALA A 170 -14.95 -0.68 -5.22
C ALA A 170 -14.15 -2.00 -5.23
N SER A 171 -14.81 -3.13 -4.91
CA SER A 171 -14.16 -4.45 -4.85
C SER A 171 -13.66 -4.94 -6.21
N ILE A 172 -14.35 -4.58 -7.30
CA ILE A 172 -14.01 -5.01 -8.67
C ILE A 172 -13.30 -3.93 -9.51
N SER A 173 -12.97 -2.78 -8.91
CA SER A 173 -12.38 -1.63 -9.64
C SER A 173 -11.07 -1.97 -10.36
N GLY A 174 -10.28 -2.95 -9.84
CA GLY A 174 -9.07 -3.46 -10.47
C GLY A 174 -9.27 -4.58 -11.51
N ASN A 175 -10.51 -4.86 -11.94
CA ASN A 175 -10.83 -5.91 -12.91
C ASN A 175 -11.44 -5.32 -14.17
N LEU A 176 -10.92 -5.66 -15.35
CA LEU A 176 -11.38 -5.16 -16.63
C LEU A 176 -12.15 -6.24 -17.41
N CYS A 177 -13.34 -5.88 -17.92
CA CYS A 177 -14.13 -6.68 -18.84
C CYS A 177 -14.47 -5.89 -20.10
N ARG A 178 -14.36 -6.52 -21.26
CA ARG A 178 -14.71 -5.91 -22.56
C ARG A 178 -16.06 -6.38 -23.11
N CYS A 179 -16.60 -7.47 -22.56
CA CYS A 179 -17.76 -8.15 -23.16
C CYS A 179 -19.08 -7.74 -22.51
N THR A 180 -19.15 -7.70 -21.17
CA THR A 180 -20.41 -7.67 -20.41
C THR A 180 -20.95 -6.26 -20.17
N GLY A 181 -20.12 -5.24 -20.23
CA GLY A 181 -20.46 -3.87 -19.82
C GLY A 181 -20.62 -3.70 -18.30
N TYR A 182 -20.09 -4.64 -17.49
CA TYR A 182 -20.02 -4.65 -16.03
C TYR A 182 -21.34 -4.84 -15.28
N ARG A 183 -22.47 -4.36 -15.79
CA ARG A 183 -23.77 -4.39 -15.09
C ARG A 183 -24.13 -5.80 -14.57
N PRO A 184 -24.05 -6.90 -15.35
CA PRO A 184 -24.36 -8.24 -14.85
C PRO A 184 -23.40 -8.70 -13.74
N ILE A 185 -22.13 -8.22 -13.76
CA ILE A 185 -21.12 -8.54 -12.74
C ILE A 185 -21.45 -7.81 -11.43
N ILE A 186 -21.88 -6.54 -11.51
CA ILE A 186 -22.30 -5.77 -10.33
C ILE A 186 -23.59 -6.38 -9.74
N GLU A 187 -24.57 -6.75 -10.59
CA GLU A 187 -25.78 -7.45 -10.16
C GLU A 187 -25.44 -8.77 -9.45
N ALA A 188 -24.45 -9.52 -9.95
CA ALA A 188 -23.95 -10.72 -9.28
C ALA A 188 -23.35 -10.42 -7.90
N GLY A 189 -22.57 -9.34 -7.78
CA GLY A 189 -21.99 -8.89 -6.50
C GLY A 189 -23.06 -8.54 -5.46
N LEU A 190 -24.17 -7.93 -5.89
CA LEU A 190 -25.30 -7.64 -5.02
C LEU A 190 -26.09 -8.89 -4.62
N LEU A 191 -26.26 -9.85 -5.55
CA LEU A 191 -27.03 -11.07 -5.33
C LEU A 191 -26.33 -12.10 -4.42
N MET A 192 -25.00 -12.12 -4.36
CA MET A 192 -24.26 -13.18 -3.66
C MET A 192 -24.55 -13.26 -2.16
N SER A 193 -24.91 -12.14 -1.52
CA SER A 193 -25.30 -12.11 -0.10
C SER A 193 -26.62 -12.87 0.12
N ASP A 194 -27.61 -12.69 -0.75
CA ASP A 194 -28.90 -13.40 -0.67
C ASP A 194 -28.72 -14.91 -0.90
N ILE A 195 -27.86 -15.28 -1.86
CA ILE A 195 -27.53 -16.70 -2.11
C ILE A 195 -26.86 -17.32 -0.88
N GLY A 196 -25.95 -16.62 -0.22
CA GLY A 196 -25.29 -17.08 1.00
C GLY A 196 -26.27 -17.29 2.14
N GLN A 197 -27.13 -16.32 2.39
CA GLN A 197 -28.17 -16.40 3.43
C GLN A 197 -29.12 -17.57 3.20
N GLN A 198 -29.62 -17.79 1.98
CA GLN A 198 -30.48 -18.94 1.65
C GLN A 198 -29.78 -20.26 1.95
N ARG A 199 -28.49 -20.39 1.72
CA ARG A 199 -27.73 -21.60 2.02
C ARG A 199 -27.58 -21.86 3.50
N ASP A 200 -27.36 -20.82 4.29
CA ASP A 200 -27.28 -20.95 5.75
C ASP A 200 -28.63 -21.40 6.33
N GLU A 201 -29.77 -20.92 5.79
CA GLU A 201 -31.12 -21.36 6.15
C GLU A 201 -31.37 -22.83 5.76
N ASP A 202 -30.88 -23.28 4.60
CA ASP A 202 -31.02 -24.66 4.10
C ASP A 202 -29.98 -25.62 4.72
N GLN A 203 -29.17 -25.18 5.68
CA GLN A 203 -28.06 -25.94 6.30
C GLN A 203 -27.02 -26.47 5.29
N SER A 204 -26.99 -25.94 4.08
CA SER A 204 -25.96 -26.20 3.08
C SER A 204 -24.86 -25.18 3.22
N ALA A 205 -24.01 -25.36 4.23
CA ALA A 205 -22.95 -24.39 4.58
C ALA A 205 -22.05 -24.02 3.40
N VAL A 206 -21.72 -22.74 3.29
CA VAL A 206 -20.65 -22.27 2.40
C VAL A 206 -19.32 -22.87 2.88
N LYS A 207 -18.52 -23.37 1.96
CA LYS A 207 -17.21 -23.94 2.26
C LYS A 207 -16.39 -22.99 3.12
N ASP A 208 -15.87 -23.48 4.24
CA ASP A 208 -14.91 -22.70 5.04
C ASP A 208 -13.56 -22.66 4.31
N LEU A 209 -13.15 -21.46 3.95
CA LEU A 209 -11.88 -21.20 3.25
C LEU A 209 -10.71 -21.00 4.22
N THR A 210 -10.97 -20.91 5.52
CA THR A 210 -9.93 -20.76 6.53
C THR A 210 -9.16 -22.07 6.73
N ILE A 211 -7.85 -21.96 6.88
CA ILE A 211 -7.02 -23.11 7.29
C ILE A 211 -7.02 -23.18 8.81
N SER A 212 -7.68 -24.20 9.38
CA SER A 212 -7.47 -24.58 10.76
C SER A 212 -6.07 -25.20 10.87
N LEU A 213 -5.13 -24.48 11.45
CA LEU A 213 -3.83 -25.03 11.82
C LEU A 213 -4.10 -25.98 12.99
N ALA A 214 -4.28 -27.27 12.71
CA ALA A 214 -4.29 -28.28 13.75
C ALA A 214 -2.98 -28.17 14.55
N THR A 215 -3.09 -28.12 15.87
CA THR A 215 -1.99 -27.90 16.83
C THR A 215 -0.91 -28.99 16.79
N ASP A 216 -1.03 -29.98 15.93
CA ASP A 216 -0.21 -31.20 15.93
C ASP A 216 0.99 -31.20 14.98
N ALA A 217 1.18 -30.14 14.17
CA ALA A 217 2.24 -30.13 13.15
C ALA A 217 3.35 -29.07 13.35
N MET A 218 3.24 -28.21 14.36
CA MET A 218 4.34 -27.30 14.71
C MET A 218 5.12 -27.87 15.88
N GLY A 219 6.24 -28.55 15.56
CA GLY A 219 7.25 -28.89 16.55
C GLY A 219 7.57 -27.64 17.38
N SER A 220 7.42 -27.77 18.69
CA SER A 220 7.62 -26.77 19.72
C SER A 220 8.85 -25.89 19.47
N ILE A 221 8.67 -24.75 18.83
CA ILE A 221 9.61 -23.64 18.94
C ILE A 221 9.22 -22.94 20.25
N LYS A 222 9.96 -23.27 21.31
CA LYS A 222 9.84 -22.59 22.58
C LYS A 222 10.07 -21.10 22.36
N GLY A 223 8.99 -20.32 22.42
CA GLY A 223 9.02 -18.87 22.37
C GLY A 223 9.86 -18.34 23.55
N SER A 224 10.96 -17.72 23.24
CA SER A 224 11.66 -16.84 24.16
C SER A 224 10.78 -15.61 24.37
N ALA A 225 10.40 -15.36 25.61
CA ALA A 225 9.62 -14.19 26.02
C ALA A 225 10.29 -12.90 25.50
N VAL A 226 9.53 -12.05 24.82
CA VAL A 226 9.98 -10.72 24.41
C VAL A 226 10.19 -9.88 25.66
N SER A 227 11.43 -9.86 26.14
CA SER A 227 11.90 -8.94 27.15
C SER A 227 11.91 -7.51 26.56
N LYS A 228 11.28 -6.56 27.25
CA LYS A 228 11.43 -5.12 27.04
C LYS A 228 12.84 -4.68 27.47
N HIS A 229 13.86 -5.19 26.83
CA HIS A 229 15.23 -4.72 26.99
C HIS A 229 15.73 -4.27 25.62
N VAL A 230 16.12 -3.02 25.54
CA VAL A 230 17.01 -2.52 24.48
C VAL A 230 18.22 -3.46 24.48
N PRO A 231 18.52 -4.17 23.40
CA PRO A 231 19.67 -5.08 23.40
C PRO A 231 20.94 -4.28 23.55
N ALA A 232 21.77 -4.69 24.50
CA ALA A 232 23.14 -4.28 24.59
C ALA A 232 23.88 -4.69 23.31
N GLU A 233 24.80 -3.83 22.88
CA GLU A 233 25.70 -3.92 21.73
C GLU A 233 26.15 -5.38 21.43
N LEU A 234 25.75 -5.88 20.25
CA LEU A 234 26.26 -7.13 19.69
C LEU A 234 27.70 -6.90 19.21
N LYS A 235 28.65 -7.62 19.80
CA LYS A 235 30.04 -7.59 19.36
C LYS A 235 30.17 -8.30 18.00
N ASN A 236 31.01 -7.76 17.14
CA ASN A 236 31.21 -8.15 15.73
C ASN A 236 31.65 -9.61 15.50
N GLU A 237 31.88 -10.40 16.54
CA GLU A 237 32.42 -11.77 16.46
C GLU A 237 31.32 -12.86 16.38
N ASP A 238 30.02 -12.51 16.59
CA ASP A 238 28.92 -13.49 16.65
C ASP A 238 27.98 -13.45 15.41
N LEU A 239 28.32 -12.71 14.37
CA LEU A 239 27.48 -12.55 13.17
C LEU A 239 27.60 -13.79 12.27
N LYS A 240 26.74 -14.79 12.48
CA LYS A 240 26.55 -15.87 11.50
C LYS A 240 26.00 -15.27 10.22
N ALA A 241 26.66 -15.56 9.08
CA ALA A 241 26.16 -15.15 7.76
C ALA A 241 24.71 -15.65 7.56
N ILE A 242 23.80 -14.72 7.24
CA ILE A 242 22.40 -15.06 6.97
C ILE A 242 22.35 -15.80 5.64
N ALA A 243 21.84 -17.04 5.66
CA ALA A 243 21.69 -17.83 4.47
C ALA A 243 20.49 -17.35 3.62
N PRO A 244 20.57 -17.41 2.27
CA PRO A 244 19.44 -17.09 1.41
C PRO A 244 18.29 -18.09 1.63
N ALA A 245 17.04 -17.60 1.56
CA ALA A 245 15.83 -18.42 1.63
C ALA A 245 15.65 -19.29 0.38
N LEU A 246 16.03 -18.76 -0.78
CA LEU A 246 16.13 -19.48 -2.06
C LEU A 246 17.50 -19.24 -2.68
N ASN A 247 18.03 -20.29 -3.34
CA ASN A 247 19.23 -20.20 -4.15
C ASN A 247 19.05 -21.10 -5.39
N ASP A 248 18.98 -20.49 -6.56
CA ASP A 248 18.80 -21.19 -7.81
C ASP A 248 19.72 -20.60 -8.91
N ALA A 249 20.61 -21.43 -9.43
CA ALA A 249 21.53 -21.07 -10.52
C ALA A 249 22.28 -19.73 -10.31
N GLY A 250 22.68 -19.43 -9.06
CA GLY A 250 23.39 -18.19 -8.68
C GLY A 250 22.48 -17.04 -8.32
N ARG A 251 21.16 -17.17 -8.44
CA ARG A 251 20.17 -16.19 -7.98
C ARG A 251 19.82 -16.45 -6.51
N GLN A 252 19.78 -15.40 -5.73
CA GLN A 252 19.58 -15.49 -4.28
C GLN A 252 18.42 -14.62 -3.84
N LEU A 253 17.60 -15.17 -2.93
CA LEU A 253 16.56 -14.45 -2.23
C LEU A 253 16.86 -14.44 -0.73
N TYR A 254 16.90 -13.27 -0.15
CA TYR A 254 16.98 -13.06 1.29
C TYR A 254 15.63 -12.54 1.82
N MET A 255 15.20 -13.06 2.96
CA MET A 255 13.94 -12.72 3.62
C MET A 255 14.20 -12.38 5.10
N PRO A 256 14.83 -11.23 5.39
CA PRO A 256 15.10 -10.80 6.75
C PRO A 256 13.81 -10.66 7.56
N LYS A 257 13.87 -10.98 8.86
CA LYS A 257 12.74 -10.90 9.79
C LYS A 257 12.86 -9.75 10.79
N SER A 258 14.02 -9.11 10.84
CA SER A 258 14.30 -7.95 11.70
C SER A 258 15.08 -6.87 10.93
N LEU A 259 15.14 -5.66 11.50
CA LEU A 259 15.98 -4.57 10.95
C LEU A 259 17.46 -4.94 11.01
N ASP A 260 17.92 -5.66 12.04
CA ASP A 260 19.31 -6.07 12.18
C ASP A 260 19.71 -7.07 11.09
N GLU A 261 18.87 -8.08 10.84
CA GLU A 261 19.07 -8.99 9.71
C GLU A 261 19.07 -8.25 8.36
N LEU A 262 18.16 -7.29 8.18
CA LEU A 262 18.11 -6.48 6.95
C LEU A 262 19.40 -5.69 6.77
N ASN A 263 19.88 -5.02 7.82
CA ASN A 263 21.12 -4.24 7.79
C ASN A 263 22.32 -5.11 7.42
N GLN A 264 22.44 -6.33 8.01
CA GLN A 264 23.51 -7.26 7.71
C GLN A 264 23.49 -7.77 6.27
N VAL A 265 22.31 -8.22 5.80
CA VAL A 265 22.15 -8.72 4.43
C VAL A 265 22.43 -7.63 3.41
N LEU A 266 21.96 -6.41 3.67
CA LEU A 266 22.13 -5.28 2.75
C LEU A 266 23.59 -4.77 2.74
N ALA A 267 24.26 -4.76 3.89
CA ALA A 267 25.68 -4.45 3.96
C ALA A 267 26.55 -5.45 3.17
N ALA A 268 26.18 -6.74 3.21
CA ALA A 268 26.85 -7.79 2.44
C ALA A 268 26.50 -7.74 0.94
N ASN A 269 25.32 -7.22 0.58
CA ASN A 269 24.79 -7.17 -0.78
C ASN A 269 24.29 -5.75 -1.16
N PRO A 270 25.15 -4.74 -1.21
CA PRO A 270 24.72 -3.33 -1.36
C PRO A 270 24.06 -3.02 -2.71
N LYS A 271 24.19 -3.90 -3.71
CA LYS A 271 23.56 -3.78 -5.02
C LYS A 271 22.33 -4.67 -5.17
N ALA A 272 21.91 -5.36 -4.12
CA ALA A 272 20.71 -6.20 -4.16
C ALA A 272 19.47 -5.38 -4.49
N THR A 273 18.53 -6.01 -5.19
CA THR A 273 17.22 -5.43 -5.44
C THR A 273 16.38 -5.55 -4.17
N ILE A 274 16.00 -4.41 -3.58
CA ILE A 274 15.12 -4.34 -2.43
C ILE A 274 13.68 -4.50 -2.91
N TRP A 275 13.00 -5.55 -2.45
CA TRP A 275 11.64 -5.89 -2.86
C TRP A 275 10.66 -5.73 -1.70
N ALA A 276 9.79 -4.72 -1.77
CA ALA A 276 8.66 -4.55 -0.84
C ALA A 276 7.38 -5.20 -1.44
N GLY A 277 6.37 -4.43 -1.80
CA GLY A 277 5.16 -4.94 -2.44
C GLY A 277 5.30 -5.37 -3.90
N GLY A 278 6.33 -4.88 -4.59
CA GLY A 278 6.66 -5.28 -5.97
C GLY A 278 5.72 -4.77 -7.06
N THR A 279 4.76 -3.90 -6.77
CA THR A 279 3.70 -3.50 -7.71
C THR A 279 4.18 -2.70 -8.93
N ASP A 280 5.30 -2.00 -8.84
CA ASP A 280 5.98 -1.39 -9.99
C ASP A 280 7.20 -2.25 -10.39
N LEU A 281 7.96 -2.72 -9.40
CA LEU A 281 9.18 -3.49 -9.64
C LEU A 281 8.89 -4.85 -10.32
N GLY A 282 7.71 -5.45 -10.09
CA GLY A 282 7.25 -6.66 -10.78
C GLY A 282 7.26 -6.52 -12.30
N LEU A 283 7.03 -5.31 -12.83
CA LEU A 283 7.10 -5.05 -14.26
C LEU A 283 8.51 -5.23 -14.82
N SER A 284 9.55 -5.04 -14.01
CA SER A 284 10.92 -5.32 -14.45
C SER A 284 11.10 -6.78 -14.86
N VAL A 285 10.46 -7.70 -14.13
CA VAL A 285 10.47 -9.14 -14.43
C VAL A 285 9.57 -9.46 -15.61
N THR A 286 8.31 -9.00 -15.59
CA THR A 286 7.28 -9.46 -16.54
C THR A 286 7.31 -8.73 -17.88
N GLN A 287 7.61 -7.41 -17.89
CA GLN A 287 7.60 -6.58 -19.09
C GLN A 287 9.00 -6.31 -19.63
N HIS A 288 9.98 -6.13 -18.73
CA HIS A 288 11.35 -5.83 -19.12
C HIS A 288 12.26 -7.05 -19.11
N LEU A 289 11.77 -8.22 -18.67
CA LEU A 289 12.48 -9.49 -18.63
C LEU A 289 13.83 -9.40 -17.87
N VAL A 290 13.86 -8.57 -16.85
CA VAL A 290 15.02 -8.45 -15.96
C VAL A 290 15.04 -9.65 -15.03
N ASP A 291 16.19 -10.29 -14.96
CA ASP A 291 16.46 -11.41 -14.06
C ASP A 291 17.35 -10.92 -12.91
N HIS A 292 16.73 -10.61 -11.77
CA HIS A 292 17.43 -10.08 -10.60
C HIS A 292 18.28 -11.17 -9.94
N GLU A 293 19.59 -10.93 -9.82
CA GLU A 293 20.53 -11.89 -9.23
C GLU A 293 20.37 -12.04 -7.72
N VAL A 294 20.18 -10.90 -7.02
CA VAL A 294 20.00 -10.87 -5.56
C VAL A 294 18.77 -10.04 -5.22
N ILE A 295 17.81 -10.65 -4.56
CA ILE A 295 16.59 -10.00 -4.07
C ILE A 295 16.60 -10.02 -2.54
N ILE A 296 16.34 -8.86 -1.91
CA ILE A 296 16.08 -8.74 -0.48
C ILE A 296 14.61 -8.34 -0.29
N GLN A 297 13.80 -9.26 0.21
CA GLN A 297 12.37 -9.06 0.41
C GLN A 297 12.06 -8.52 1.80
N LEU A 298 11.36 -7.38 1.86
CA LEU A 298 11.08 -6.67 3.12
C LEU A 298 9.82 -7.16 3.85
N SER A 299 9.00 -8.02 3.25
CA SER A 299 7.69 -8.42 3.80
C SER A 299 7.77 -9.12 5.17
N GLY A 300 8.94 -9.64 5.56
CA GLY A 300 9.18 -10.26 6.87
C GLY A 300 9.57 -9.27 7.97
N VAL A 301 9.91 -8.02 7.65
CA VAL A 301 10.40 -7.03 8.62
C VAL A 301 9.22 -6.25 9.19
N GLU A 302 8.60 -6.76 10.26
CA GLU A 302 7.39 -6.16 10.85
C GLU A 302 7.62 -4.73 11.36
N ALA A 303 8.84 -4.39 11.80
CA ALA A 303 9.17 -3.04 12.24
C ALA A 303 8.95 -1.97 11.15
N LEU A 304 9.06 -2.35 9.86
CA LEU A 304 8.77 -1.44 8.74
C LEU A 304 7.27 -1.29 8.44
N LYS A 305 6.39 -2.05 9.10
CA LYS A 305 4.94 -2.05 8.86
C LYS A 305 4.15 -1.38 9.98
N SER A 306 4.83 -0.78 10.94
CA SER A 306 4.23 -0.10 12.08
C SER A 306 4.10 1.40 11.86
N TRP A 307 3.22 2.03 12.63
CA TRP A 307 3.11 3.48 12.72
C TRP A 307 3.17 3.95 14.17
N SER A 308 3.54 5.21 14.38
CA SER A 308 3.55 5.83 15.70
C SER A 308 3.37 7.34 15.60
N LEU A 309 3.03 7.98 16.72
CA LEU A 309 3.14 9.41 16.88
C LEU A 309 4.47 9.75 17.55
N LEU A 310 5.16 10.73 17.02
CA LEU A 310 6.41 11.25 17.56
C LEU A 310 6.20 12.71 17.95
N ASP A 311 6.46 13.04 19.21
CA ASP A 311 6.47 14.43 19.66
C ASP A 311 7.65 15.17 19.06
N ALA A 312 7.43 16.34 18.48
CA ALA A 312 8.52 17.18 18.01
C ALA A 312 9.39 17.57 19.19
N LYS A 313 10.68 17.28 19.14
CA LYS A 313 11.64 17.83 20.10
C LYS A 313 11.65 19.35 19.91
N PRO A 314 11.53 20.14 20.98
CA PRO A 314 11.69 21.59 20.87
C PRO A 314 13.07 21.87 20.27
N ASP A 315 13.08 22.57 19.13
CA ASP A 315 14.33 22.97 18.47
C ASP A 315 15.05 23.97 19.39
N SER A 316 16.08 23.49 20.08
CA SER A 316 16.89 24.30 20.99
C SER A 316 17.74 25.35 20.27
N SER A 317 17.73 25.38 18.94
CA SER A 317 18.53 26.32 18.13
C SER A 317 17.79 27.60 17.75
N ASN A 318 16.44 27.65 17.92
CA ASN A 318 15.64 28.82 17.52
C ASN A 318 15.06 29.55 18.74
N LYS A 319 15.85 30.42 19.38
CA LYS A 319 15.47 31.16 20.60
C LYS A 319 14.60 32.40 20.34
N ASP A 320 14.23 32.72 19.11
CA ASP A 320 13.65 34.01 18.75
C ASP A 320 12.21 34.04 18.28
N LEU A 321 11.40 33.03 18.59
CA LEU A 321 9.95 33.11 18.31
C LEU A 321 9.15 32.78 19.57
N ASN A 322 8.54 33.82 20.17
CA ASN A 322 7.44 33.74 21.13
C ASN A 322 6.18 33.12 20.46
N ASN A 323 6.29 31.89 20.00
CA ASN A 323 5.15 31.14 19.46
C ASN A 323 4.84 29.99 20.43
N GLU A 324 3.89 30.23 21.34
CA GLU A 324 3.33 29.25 22.28
C GLU A 324 2.48 28.18 21.55
N GLN A 325 2.82 27.81 20.32
CA GLN A 325 2.20 26.68 19.67
C GLN A 325 2.78 25.39 20.26
N ALA A 326 1.89 24.53 20.75
CA ALA A 326 2.25 23.22 21.28
C ALA A 326 3.18 22.48 20.31
N PRO A 327 4.14 21.67 20.81
CA PRO A 327 5.02 20.91 19.94
C PRO A 327 4.20 20.12 18.94
N SER A 328 4.43 20.35 17.65
CA SER A 328 3.72 19.63 16.59
C SER A 328 4.15 18.17 16.64
N GLN A 329 3.18 17.29 16.77
CA GLN A 329 3.40 15.84 16.63
C GLN A 329 3.57 15.50 15.16
N SER A 330 4.32 14.44 14.89
CA SER A 330 4.42 13.86 13.56
C SER A 330 3.88 12.44 13.57
N LEU A 331 3.09 12.10 12.58
CA LEU A 331 2.75 10.72 12.26
C LEU A 331 3.94 10.08 11.54
N VAL A 332 4.47 8.99 12.10
CA VAL A 332 5.56 8.22 11.52
C VAL A 332 4.98 6.94 10.92
N LEU A 333 5.10 6.79 9.62
CA LEU A 333 4.66 5.60 8.88
C LEU A 333 5.86 4.78 8.44
N GLY A 334 5.94 3.51 8.86
CA GLY A 334 6.98 2.59 8.41
C GLY A 334 6.92 2.36 6.89
N ALA A 335 8.06 2.33 6.24
CA ALA A 335 8.17 2.26 4.78
C ALA A 335 7.54 1.00 4.15
N GLY A 336 7.41 -0.08 4.91
CA GLY A 336 6.78 -1.33 4.50
C GLY A 336 5.27 -1.40 4.69
N MET A 337 4.62 -0.35 5.23
CA MET A 337 3.16 -0.31 5.32
C MET A 337 2.53 -0.29 3.94
N SER A 338 1.59 -1.21 3.70
CA SER A 338 0.81 -1.21 2.46
C SER A 338 -0.18 -0.05 2.45
N TYR A 339 -0.64 0.34 1.26
CA TYR A 339 -1.65 1.38 1.12
C TYR A 339 -2.93 1.03 1.90
N GLN A 340 -3.33 -0.25 1.87
CA GLN A 340 -4.50 -0.70 2.64
C GLN A 340 -4.30 -0.58 4.15
N GLN A 341 -3.09 -0.83 4.67
CA GLN A 341 -2.78 -0.67 6.09
C GLN A 341 -2.72 0.80 6.53
N MET A 342 -2.37 1.69 5.61
CA MET A 342 -2.32 3.14 5.89
C MET A 342 -3.71 3.77 6.00
N LEU A 343 -4.72 3.24 5.28
CA LEU A 343 -6.01 3.89 5.12
C LEU A 343 -6.69 4.25 6.46
N PRO A 344 -6.84 3.34 7.44
CA PRO A 344 -7.45 3.68 8.73
C PRO A 344 -6.68 4.76 9.51
N VAL A 345 -5.36 4.76 9.37
CA VAL A 345 -4.50 5.76 10.02
C VAL A 345 -4.68 7.14 9.36
N LEU A 346 -4.79 7.17 8.03
CA LEU A 346 -5.05 8.40 7.29
C LEU A 346 -6.47 8.94 7.55
N GLU A 347 -7.47 8.09 7.70
CA GLU A 347 -8.84 8.49 8.09
C GLU A 347 -8.85 9.22 9.42
N GLN A 348 -8.05 8.75 10.37
CA GLN A 348 -7.96 9.35 11.69
C GLN A 348 -7.21 10.69 11.71
N TYR A 349 -6.08 10.81 10.99
CA TYR A 349 -5.18 11.97 11.11
C TYR A 349 -5.22 12.92 9.91
N PHE A 350 -5.60 12.45 8.73
CA PHE A 350 -5.63 13.20 7.48
C PHE A 350 -6.85 12.84 6.63
N PRO A 351 -8.10 13.14 7.08
CA PRO A 351 -9.33 12.70 6.39
C PRO A 351 -9.40 13.10 4.91
N SER A 352 -8.95 14.31 4.57
CA SER A 352 -8.90 14.76 3.17
C SER A 352 -7.95 13.95 2.30
N PHE A 353 -6.88 13.40 2.88
CA PHE A 353 -5.97 12.50 2.21
C PHE A 353 -6.62 11.11 2.02
N ALA A 354 -7.24 10.56 3.06
CA ALA A 354 -7.94 9.28 3.01
C ALA A 354 -9.01 9.25 1.89
N GLN A 355 -9.82 10.31 1.75
CA GLN A 355 -10.84 10.41 0.69
C GLN A 355 -10.28 10.28 -0.73
N VAL A 356 -9.10 10.85 -0.99
CA VAL A 356 -8.46 10.72 -2.32
C VAL A 356 -7.82 9.35 -2.49
N PHE A 357 -7.44 8.73 -1.38
CA PHE A 357 -6.71 7.47 -1.38
C PHE A 357 -7.52 6.32 -2.00
N GLU A 358 -8.84 6.32 -1.85
CA GLU A 358 -9.75 5.35 -2.49
C GLU A 358 -9.63 5.35 -4.02
N ARG A 359 -9.26 6.49 -4.61
CA ARG A 359 -9.04 6.66 -6.05
C ARG A 359 -7.61 6.31 -6.50
N ILE A 360 -6.72 5.96 -5.56
CA ILE A 360 -5.32 5.62 -5.83
C ILE A 360 -5.22 4.09 -5.97
N ALA A 361 -4.91 3.63 -7.17
CA ALA A 361 -4.70 2.24 -7.53
C ALA A 361 -5.94 1.33 -7.30
N SER A 362 -5.83 0.09 -7.75
CA SER A 362 -6.81 -0.97 -7.51
C SER A 362 -6.67 -1.59 -6.12
N PRO A 363 -7.69 -2.31 -5.62
CA PRO A 363 -7.58 -3.07 -4.38
C PRO A 363 -6.38 -4.01 -4.35
N GLN A 364 -6.11 -4.73 -5.45
CA GLN A 364 -4.98 -5.63 -5.58
C GLN A 364 -3.63 -4.92 -5.42
N ILE A 365 -3.53 -3.72 -5.97
CA ILE A 365 -2.33 -2.89 -5.85
C ILE A 365 -2.24 -2.26 -4.45
N ARG A 366 -3.36 -1.78 -3.87
CA ARG A 366 -3.36 -1.19 -2.52
C ARG A 366 -2.98 -2.20 -1.44
N ASN A 367 -3.33 -3.47 -1.61
CA ASN A 367 -2.96 -4.53 -0.67
C ASN A 367 -1.46 -4.80 -0.63
N MET A 368 -0.75 -4.57 -1.73
CA MET A 368 0.68 -4.91 -1.88
C MET A 368 1.59 -3.70 -1.93
N GLY A 369 1.20 -2.62 -2.62
CA GLY A 369 1.99 -1.40 -2.77
C GLY A 369 2.27 -0.73 -1.43
N THR A 370 3.51 -0.34 -1.20
CA THR A 370 3.96 0.25 0.07
C THR A 370 4.33 1.72 -0.08
N ILE A 371 4.22 2.50 1.02
CA ILE A 371 4.58 3.92 1.01
C ILE A 371 6.05 4.12 0.66
N GLY A 372 6.95 3.34 1.26
CA GLY A 372 8.38 3.44 0.97
C GLY A 372 8.70 3.07 -0.48
N GLY A 373 8.06 2.01 -1.02
CA GLY A 373 8.20 1.62 -2.42
C GLY A 373 7.72 2.70 -3.39
N ASN A 374 6.57 3.34 -3.10
CA ASN A 374 6.06 4.45 -3.93
C ASN A 374 7.01 5.63 -3.99
N ILE A 375 7.55 6.04 -2.83
CA ILE A 375 8.47 7.19 -2.76
C ILE A 375 9.81 6.83 -3.39
N ALA A 376 10.37 5.65 -3.10
CA ALA A 376 11.66 5.21 -3.66
C ALA A 376 11.61 5.02 -5.18
N ASN A 377 10.46 4.64 -5.75
CA ASN A 377 10.25 4.55 -7.20
C ASN A 377 10.33 5.90 -7.92
N ALA A 378 10.13 7.01 -7.21
CA ALA A 378 10.27 8.38 -7.71
C ALA A 378 9.50 8.64 -9.02
N SER A 379 8.30 8.08 -9.15
CA SER A 379 7.45 8.32 -10.32
C SER A 379 6.98 9.77 -10.37
N PRO A 380 7.16 10.50 -11.49
CA PRO A 380 6.67 11.87 -11.62
C PRO A 380 5.15 11.99 -11.58
N ILE A 381 4.44 10.89 -11.77
CA ILE A 381 2.97 10.79 -11.78
C ILE A 381 2.44 10.00 -10.56
N GLY A 382 3.29 9.70 -9.59
CA GLY A 382 2.88 9.11 -8.32
C GLY A 382 2.00 10.09 -7.53
N ASP A 383 0.91 9.59 -6.96
CA ASP A 383 -0.07 10.43 -6.27
C ASP A 383 0.34 10.80 -4.82
N LEU A 384 1.10 9.93 -4.14
CA LEU A 384 1.52 10.17 -2.75
C LEU A 384 2.55 11.30 -2.60
N PRO A 385 3.64 11.38 -3.41
CA PRO A 385 4.68 12.36 -3.19
C PRO A 385 4.19 13.82 -3.19
N PRO A 386 3.31 14.30 -4.11
CA PRO A 386 2.82 15.67 -4.06
C PRO A 386 2.04 15.99 -2.79
N ILE A 387 1.26 15.03 -2.26
CA ILE A 387 0.50 15.20 -1.03
C ILE A 387 1.46 15.32 0.16
N LEU A 388 2.44 14.44 0.23
CA LEU A 388 3.46 14.43 1.28
C LEU A 388 4.35 15.69 1.24
N LEU A 389 4.66 16.20 0.04
CA LEU A 389 5.36 17.48 -0.13
C LEU A 389 4.54 18.65 0.42
N ALA A 390 3.23 18.70 0.15
CA ALA A 390 2.34 19.72 0.68
C ALA A 390 2.21 19.66 2.22
N LEU A 391 2.38 18.48 2.81
CA LEU A 391 2.37 18.25 4.25
C LEU A 391 3.74 18.45 4.92
N ASP A 392 4.77 18.92 4.20
CA ASP A 392 6.15 19.07 4.71
C ASP A 392 6.72 17.75 5.29
N ALA A 393 6.39 16.62 4.68
CA ALA A 393 6.89 15.34 5.13
C ALA A 393 8.42 15.23 5.01
N SER A 394 9.01 14.46 5.92
CA SER A 394 10.44 14.08 5.89
C SER A 394 10.57 12.58 5.67
N ILE A 395 11.66 12.16 5.07
CA ILE A 395 11.99 10.76 4.81
C ILE A 395 13.17 10.32 5.68
N HIS A 396 13.01 9.19 6.36
CA HIS A 396 14.06 8.56 7.15
C HIS A 396 14.75 7.50 6.28
N LEU A 397 16.02 7.73 5.99
CA LEU A 397 16.89 6.84 5.22
C LEU A 397 17.85 6.13 6.16
N ARG A 398 18.15 4.87 5.88
CA ARG A 398 19.21 4.11 6.53
C ARG A 398 20.24 3.67 5.50
N HIS A 399 21.51 3.91 5.80
CA HIS A 399 22.66 3.60 4.98
C HIS A 399 23.45 2.48 5.66
N CYS A 400 23.52 1.30 5.04
CA CYS A 400 24.28 0.15 5.53
C CYS A 400 25.64 0.12 4.81
N ALA A 401 26.72 0.23 5.57
CA ALA A 401 28.06 0.27 5.00
C ALA A 401 28.60 -1.13 4.75
N SER A 402 29.13 -1.38 3.57
CA SER A 402 29.80 -2.64 3.23
C SER A 402 31.22 -2.79 3.84
N HIS A 403 31.91 -1.72 4.14
CA HIS A 403 33.13 -1.58 4.95
C HIS A 403 33.33 -0.10 5.26
N PHE A 404 33.38 0.28 6.52
CA PHE A 404 33.89 1.61 6.88
C PHE A 404 35.36 1.67 6.52
N GLU A 405 35.74 2.40 5.48
CA GLU A 405 37.07 2.99 5.43
C GLU A 405 37.18 3.92 6.64
N LYS A 406 38.01 3.52 7.63
CA LYS A 406 38.32 4.35 8.79
C LYS A 406 38.98 5.61 8.32
N SER A 407 38.21 6.65 8.01
CA SER A 407 38.77 8.01 7.90
C SER A 407 38.77 8.63 9.29
N GLY A 408 39.93 8.62 9.88
CA GLY A 408 40.52 9.49 10.91
C GLY A 408 39.65 10.03 12.04
N ASN A 409 39.95 9.59 13.26
CA ASN A 409 39.87 10.37 14.51
C ASN A 409 38.52 10.70 15.17
N ASP A 410 37.52 9.85 15.11
CA ASP A 410 36.44 9.88 16.11
C ASP A 410 36.35 8.55 16.87
N SER A 411 36.73 8.59 18.15
CA SER A 411 36.90 7.45 19.03
C SER A 411 35.62 7.05 19.79
N ASP A 412 34.44 7.53 19.37
CA ASP A 412 33.19 7.18 20.01
C ASP A 412 32.19 6.60 18.99
N ASN A 413 31.95 5.32 19.07
CA ASN A 413 30.98 4.49 18.35
C ASN A 413 31.48 3.79 17.07
N SER A 414 32.49 2.91 17.18
CA SER A 414 33.11 2.21 16.04
C SER A 414 32.40 0.92 15.57
N ASP A 415 31.22 0.56 16.09
CA ASP A 415 30.56 -0.73 15.80
C ASP A 415 29.20 -0.61 15.07
N ALA A 416 28.75 0.58 14.69
CA ALA A 416 27.47 0.72 13.98
C ALA A 416 27.58 0.27 12.51
N ILE A 417 26.80 -0.77 12.16
CA ILE A 417 26.71 -1.33 10.81
C ILE A 417 25.96 -0.38 9.86
N TYR A 418 25.33 0.69 10.36
CA TYR A 418 24.52 1.63 9.60
C TYR A 418 24.57 3.05 10.17
N THR A 419 24.14 4.00 9.35
CA THR A 419 23.85 5.38 9.76
C THR A 419 22.46 5.79 9.33
N ASP A 420 21.77 6.59 10.15
CA ASP A 420 20.43 7.11 9.86
C ASP A 420 20.50 8.58 9.44
N GLU A 421 19.71 8.94 8.44
CA GLU A 421 19.55 10.31 7.95
C GLU A 421 18.06 10.63 7.79
N ILE A 422 17.60 11.78 8.32
CA ILE A 422 16.24 12.28 8.10
C ILE A 422 16.36 13.60 7.32
N ILE A 423 15.78 13.61 6.13
CA ILE A 423 15.80 14.79 5.25
C ILE A 423 14.37 15.19 4.86
N PRO A 424 14.14 16.49 4.54
CA PRO A 424 12.90 16.92 3.93
C PRO A 424 12.61 16.12 2.64
N LEU A 425 11.39 15.70 2.43
CA LEU A 425 11.02 14.94 1.22
C LEU A 425 11.27 15.74 -0.06
N SER A 426 11.20 17.08 0.01
CA SER A 426 11.52 18.00 -1.11
C SER A 426 12.96 17.91 -1.61
N GLU A 427 13.87 17.39 -0.79
CA GLU A 427 15.26 17.21 -1.16
C GLU A 427 15.58 15.81 -1.67
N PHE A 428 14.64 14.88 -1.58
CA PHE A 428 14.86 13.47 -1.89
C PHE A 428 14.89 13.20 -3.39
N PHE A 429 14.03 13.86 -4.17
CA PHE A 429 13.91 13.68 -5.62
C PHE A 429 14.90 14.57 -6.35
N LEU A 430 15.80 13.97 -7.13
CA LEU A 430 16.88 14.70 -7.81
C LEU A 430 16.60 14.94 -9.30
N ASP A 431 16.05 13.92 -10.00
CA ASP A 431 15.76 13.95 -11.43
C ASP A 431 14.75 12.81 -11.74
N TYR A 432 14.36 12.66 -13.00
CA TYR A 432 13.48 11.58 -13.44
C TYR A 432 13.98 10.22 -12.94
N LYS A 433 13.19 9.57 -12.08
CA LYS A 433 13.53 8.29 -11.42
C LYS A 433 14.90 8.27 -10.70
N LYS A 434 15.41 9.43 -10.29
CA LYS A 434 16.64 9.54 -9.49
C LYS A 434 16.33 10.15 -8.13
N THR A 435 16.87 9.53 -7.09
CA THR A 435 16.67 9.93 -5.69
C THR A 435 18.02 10.03 -4.97
N LYS A 436 17.99 10.48 -3.71
CA LYS A 436 19.16 10.45 -2.80
C LYS A 436 19.50 9.04 -2.29
N LEU A 437 18.69 8.00 -2.58
CA LEU A 437 19.02 6.62 -2.20
C LEU A 437 20.33 6.17 -2.88
N GLN A 438 21.25 5.67 -2.06
CA GLN A 438 22.51 5.09 -2.49
C GLN A 438 22.44 3.56 -2.47
N ALA A 439 23.42 2.91 -3.09
CA ALA A 439 23.57 1.46 -2.95
C ALA A 439 23.78 1.09 -1.47
N GLY A 440 23.13 0.06 -0.99
CA GLY A 440 23.16 -0.32 0.42
C GLY A 440 22.29 0.54 1.34
N SER A 441 21.38 1.35 0.77
CA SER A 441 20.47 2.20 1.55
C SER A 441 19.01 1.80 1.35
N TYR A 442 18.17 2.07 2.35
CA TYR A 442 16.72 1.86 2.24
C TYR A 442 15.93 2.92 3.01
N VAL A 443 14.64 3.03 2.68
CA VAL A 443 13.70 3.89 3.41
C VAL A 443 13.20 3.15 4.63
N VAL A 444 13.34 3.77 5.80
CA VAL A 444 12.85 3.23 7.08
C VAL A 444 11.42 3.67 7.35
N ALA A 445 11.17 4.98 7.23
CA ALA A 445 9.88 5.58 7.57
C ALA A 445 9.67 6.92 6.85
N ILE A 446 8.42 7.36 6.84
CA ILE A 446 8.00 8.70 6.43
C ILE A 446 7.43 9.41 7.66
N HIS A 447 7.91 10.61 7.94
CA HIS A 447 7.45 11.45 9.03
C HIS A 447 6.55 12.55 8.45
N ILE A 448 5.31 12.63 8.89
CA ILE A 448 4.31 13.58 8.39
C ILE A 448 3.89 14.45 9.57
N PRO A 449 4.22 15.76 9.60
CA PRO A 449 3.72 16.67 10.61
C PRO A 449 2.20 16.64 10.68
N LEU A 450 1.62 16.55 11.88
CA LEU A 450 0.17 16.68 12.05
C LEU A 450 -0.27 18.10 11.73
N MET A 451 -1.45 18.23 11.16
CA MET A 451 -2.01 19.52 10.80
C MET A 451 -2.47 20.29 12.05
N HIS A 452 -2.28 21.59 12.04
CA HIS A 452 -2.82 22.52 13.03
C HIS A 452 -4.23 22.99 12.61
N ASP A 453 -4.98 23.53 13.58
CA ASP A 453 -6.37 23.97 13.38
C ASP A 453 -6.50 25.09 12.33
N ASN A 454 -5.46 25.89 12.11
CA ASN A 454 -5.45 26.96 11.10
C ASN A 454 -5.02 26.48 9.70
N GLN A 455 -4.75 25.20 9.53
CA GLN A 455 -4.34 24.60 8.25
C GLN A 455 -5.51 23.93 7.55
N ARG A 456 -5.58 24.12 6.24
CA ARG A 456 -6.58 23.48 5.38
C ARG A 456 -5.88 22.75 4.23
N LEU A 457 -6.20 21.47 4.05
CA LEU A 457 -5.63 20.61 3.00
C LEU A 457 -6.67 20.33 1.91
N PHE A 458 -6.35 20.70 0.69
CA PHE A 458 -7.15 20.43 -0.50
C PHE A 458 -6.34 19.52 -1.43
N ILE A 459 -6.95 18.42 -1.90
CA ILE A 459 -6.30 17.48 -2.80
C ILE A 459 -7.20 17.25 -4.00
N HIS A 460 -6.65 17.42 -5.19
CA HIS A 460 -7.38 17.26 -6.45
C HIS A 460 -6.60 16.34 -7.40
N LYS A 461 -7.14 15.16 -7.63
CA LYS A 461 -6.66 14.19 -8.61
C LYS A 461 -7.46 14.28 -9.89
N ILE A 462 -6.79 14.44 -11.01
CA ILE A 462 -7.40 14.41 -12.36
C ILE A 462 -6.93 13.18 -13.11
N SER A 463 -7.86 12.36 -13.52
CA SER A 463 -7.65 11.12 -14.27
C SER A 463 -8.79 10.92 -15.27
N LYS A 464 -8.64 10.04 -16.26
CA LYS A 464 -9.67 9.74 -17.25
C LYS A 464 -10.83 8.92 -16.70
N ARG A 465 -10.51 8.00 -15.78
CA ARG A 465 -11.47 7.19 -15.01
C ARG A 465 -11.47 7.66 -13.57
N TYR A 466 -12.54 7.40 -12.86
CA TYR A 466 -12.64 7.80 -11.45
C TYR A 466 -11.74 6.93 -10.56
N GLU A 467 -11.84 5.61 -10.71
CA GLU A 467 -11.11 4.61 -9.94
C GLU A 467 -9.96 4.03 -10.76
N ASP A 468 -8.96 3.51 -10.07
CA ASP A 468 -7.82 2.76 -10.61
C ASP A 468 -7.22 3.37 -11.89
N ASP A 469 -7.01 4.68 -11.89
CA ASP A 469 -6.39 5.35 -13.02
C ASP A 469 -5.25 6.26 -12.59
N ILE A 470 -4.18 6.25 -13.37
CA ILE A 470 -3.00 7.08 -13.13
C ILE A 470 -3.37 8.54 -13.39
N SER A 471 -2.95 9.43 -12.49
CA SER A 471 -3.21 10.86 -12.61
C SER A 471 -2.63 11.47 -13.88
N ALA A 472 -3.45 12.25 -14.58
CA ALA A 472 -2.95 13.21 -15.55
C ALA A 472 -2.18 14.32 -14.84
N CYS A 473 -2.75 14.85 -13.76
CA CYS A 473 -2.09 15.72 -12.79
C CYS A 473 -2.75 15.60 -11.42
N LEU A 474 -1.99 15.91 -10.37
CA LEU A 474 -2.47 16.02 -9.00
C LEU A 474 -1.98 17.35 -8.42
N LEU A 475 -2.89 18.08 -7.74
CA LEU A 475 -2.59 19.23 -6.90
C LEU A 475 -2.93 18.88 -5.45
N ALA A 476 -1.99 19.01 -4.55
CA ALA A 476 -2.20 19.07 -3.11
C ALA A 476 -1.85 20.47 -2.60
N ALA A 477 -2.78 21.15 -1.96
CA ALA A 477 -2.59 22.49 -1.44
C ALA A 477 -2.88 22.51 0.06
N ARG A 478 -1.85 22.76 0.89
CA ARG A 478 -2.01 23.13 2.29
C ARG A 478 -1.96 24.64 2.40
N ILE A 479 -2.99 25.23 2.95
CA ILE A 479 -3.11 26.67 3.18
C ILE A 479 -3.21 26.92 4.68
N ASP A 480 -2.29 27.69 5.23
CA ASP A 480 -2.27 28.08 6.62
C ASP A 480 -2.84 29.51 6.69
N VAL A 481 -3.93 29.69 7.43
CA VAL A 481 -4.64 30.98 7.54
C VAL A 481 -4.39 31.62 8.90
N SER A 482 -4.48 32.96 8.96
CA SER A 482 -4.45 33.73 10.21
C SER A 482 -5.60 33.30 11.15
N ALA A 483 -5.47 33.64 12.42
CA ALA A 483 -6.46 33.28 13.45
C ALA A 483 -7.89 33.77 13.14
N ASP A 484 -8.03 34.88 12.41
CA ASP A 484 -9.32 35.40 11.93
C ASP A 484 -9.76 34.78 10.58
N GLY A 485 -8.94 33.90 10.01
CA GLY A 485 -9.17 33.22 8.73
C GLY A 485 -9.10 34.14 7.50
N MET A 486 -8.66 35.40 7.62
CA MET A 486 -8.74 36.40 6.56
C MET A 486 -7.47 36.52 5.73
N THR A 487 -6.34 36.10 6.24
CA THR A 487 -5.03 36.21 5.56
C THR A 487 -4.39 34.84 5.39
N ILE A 488 -3.72 34.62 4.27
CA ILE A 488 -2.91 33.42 4.02
C ILE A 488 -1.53 33.65 4.63
N GLU A 489 -1.22 32.96 5.73
CA GLU A 489 0.07 33.07 6.42
C GLU A 489 1.12 32.21 5.77
N ASN A 490 0.73 31.04 5.26
CA ASN A 490 1.63 30.13 4.54
C ASN A 490 0.85 29.31 3.51
N ALA A 491 1.56 28.80 2.50
CA ALA A 491 1.00 27.94 1.47
C ALA A 491 2.04 26.92 1.01
N LYS A 492 1.63 25.65 0.91
CA LYS A 492 2.43 24.57 0.32
C LYS A 492 1.63 23.92 -0.81
N LEU A 493 2.18 23.95 -2.00
CA LEU A 493 1.52 23.48 -3.21
C LEU A 493 2.34 22.35 -3.84
N GLY A 494 1.97 21.10 -3.54
CA GLY A 494 2.58 19.90 -4.11
C GLY A 494 1.93 19.52 -5.43
N LEU A 495 2.74 19.27 -6.45
CA LEU A 495 2.29 18.96 -7.81
C LEU A 495 2.84 17.63 -8.30
N GLY A 496 1.95 16.76 -8.83
CA GLY A 496 2.26 15.53 -9.54
C GLY A 496 1.90 15.61 -11.03
N GLY A 497 2.73 15.02 -11.89
CA GLY A 497 2.53 15.03 -13.34
C GLY A 497 2.82 16.36 -14.02
N MET A 498 3.48 17.29 -13.33
CA MET A 498 3.73 18.65 -13.78
C MET A 498 5.21 18.97 -14.08
N ALA A 499 6.12 18.01 -13.82
CA ALA A 499 7.54 18.06 -14.15
C ALA A 499 8.12 16.64 -14.21
N ALA A 500 9.43 16.50 -14.35
CA ALA A 500 10.15 15.24 -14.29
C ALA A 500 10.15 14.58 -12.91
N ILE A 501 9.89 15.37 -11.86
CA ILE A 501 9.79 14.94 -10.45
C ILE A 501 8.52 15.52 -9.81
N PRO A 502 8.02 14.95 -8.71
CA PRO A 502 7.06 15.62 -7.84
C PRO A 502 7.70 16.92 -7.28
N LEU A 503 6.99 18.02 -7.30
CA LEU A 503 7.57 19.32 -6.95
C LEU A 503 6.66 20.19 -6.07
N LEU A 504 7.26 21.18 -5.40
CA LEU A 504 6.58 22.30 -4.78
C LEU A 504 6.54 23.50 -5.75
N ALA A 505 5.37 24.10 -5.96
CA ALA A 505 5.20 25.28 -6.80
C ALA A 505 5.60 26.58 -6.04
N THR A 506 6.89 26.79 -5.86
CA THR A 506 7.45 27.80 -4.93
C THR A 506 7.13 29.23 -5.33
N THR A 507 7.14 29.56 -6.61
CA THR A 507 6.76 30.91 -7.11
C THR A 507 5.28 31.19 -6.82
N CYS A 508 4.44 30.19 -7.06
CA CYS A 508 3.00 30.29 -6.82
C CYS A 508 2.69 30.38 -5.31
N GLN A 509 3.41 29.61 -4.46
CA GLN A 509 3.29 29.71 -2.99
C GLN A 509 3.60 31.12 -2.50
N GLN A 510 4.70 31.71 -2.95
CA GLN A 510 5.09 33.06 -2.58
C GLN A 510 4.05 34.12 -3.01
N ALA A 511 3.38 33.91 -4.14
CA ALA A 511 2.32 34.80 -4.60
C ALA A 511 1.05 34.74 -3.72
N LEU A 512 0.85 33.66 -2.94
CA LEU A 512 -0.27 33.52 -2.03
C LEU A 512 0.03 34.06 -0.63
N ILE A 513 1.26 33.94 -0.16
CA ILE A 513 1.63 34.30 1.22
C ILE A 513 1.45 35.80 1.44
N GLY A 514 0.78 36.17 2.54
CA GLY A 514 0.44 37.56 2.91
C GLY A 514 -0.77 38.14 2.19
N GLN A 515 -1.40 37.39 1.26
CA GLN A 515 -2.59 37.84 0.57
C GLN A 515 -3.87 37.55 1.36
N ALA A 516 -4.95 38.27 1.03
CA ALA A 516 -6.27 37.96 1.56
C ALA A 516 -6.69 36.53 1.18
N ALA A 517 -7.30 35.80 2.11
CA ALA A 517 -7.78 34.45 1.87
C ALA A 517 -9.09 34.48 1.05
N GLU A 518 -9.03 34.99 -0.16
CA GLU A 518 -10.11 35.22 -1.12
C GLU A 518 -9.81 34.54 -2.47
N VAL A 519 -10.85 34.28 -3.25
CA VAL A 519 -10.71 33.64 -4.58
C VAL A 519 -9.78 34.42 -5.51
N ALA A 520 -9.83 35.76 -5.46
CA ALA A 520 -9.01 36.63 -6.31
C ALA A 520 -7.50 36.43 -6.10
N SER A 521 -7.05 36.17 -4.86
CA SER A 521 -5.64 35.86 -4.55
C SER A 521 -5.19 34.55 -5.23
N PHE A 522 -6.04 33.53 -5.24
CA PHE A 522 -5.74 32.27 -5.94
C PHE A 522 -5.78 32.42 -7.47
N GLU A 523 -6.63 33.30 -8.00
CA GLU A 523 -6.64 33.63 -9.44
C GLU A 523 -5.35 34.33 -9.87
N GLN A 524 -4.82 35.26 -9.06
CA GLN A 524 -3.56 35.93 -9.32
C GLN A 524 -2.38 34.95 -9.22
N ALA A 525 -2.33 34.13 -8.16
CA ALA A 525 -1.30 33.12 -8.00
C ALA A 525 -1.30 32.08 -9.13
N ALA A 526 -2.47 31.71 -9.64
CA ALA A 526 -2.58 30.77 -10.77
C ALA A 526 -1.94 31.29 -12.06
N GLN A 527 -1.82 32.62 -12.24
CA GLN A 527 -1.16 33.19 -13.43
C GLN A 527 0.37 32.98 -13.44
N VAL A 528 0.99 32.92 -12.27
CA VAL A 528 2.46 32.71 -12.15
C VAL A 528 2.83 31.23 -12.06
N LEU A 529 1.87 30.31 -11.92
CA LEU A 529 2.12 28.87 -11.76
C LEU A 529 2.93 28.27 -12.93
N SER A 530 2.83 28.86 -14.13
CA SER A 530 3.60 28.42 -15.29
C SER A 530 5.12 28.54 -15.12
N ALA A 531 5.60 29.36 -14.18
CA ALA A 531 7.03 29.47 -13.87
C ALA A 531 7.58 28.27 -13.10
N ASP A 532 6.70 27.54 -12.38
CA ASP A 532 7.09 26.42 -11.53
C ASP A 532 7.03 25.05 -12.24
N VAL A 533 6.39 24.97 -13.43
CA VAL A 533 6.01 23.67 -14.02
C VAL A 533 6.53 23.49 -15.45
N THR A 534 6.86 22.24 -15.79
CA THR A 534 7.31 21.83 -17.12
C THR A 534 6.63 20.52 -17.54
N PRO A 535 5.27 20.51 -17.68
CA PRO A 535 4.54 19.27 -17.95
C PRO A 535 4.85 18.72 -19.33
N MET A 536 4.83 17.38 -19.44
CA MET A 536 4.98 16.67 -20.71
C MET A 536 3.62 16.30 -21.31
N THR A 537 3.59 16.09 -22.62
CA THR A 537 2.48 15.45 -23.32
C THR A 537 2.72 13.95 -23.34
N ASP A 538 1.75 13.16 -22.88
CA ASP A 538 1.75 11.71 -22.93
C ASP A 538 0.36 11.14 -23.27
N VAL A 539 0.19 9.82 -23.16
CA VAL A 539 -1.09 9.12 -23.43
C VAL A 539 -2.24 9.56 -22.51
N ARG A 540 -1.94 10.21 -21.38
CA ARG A 540 -2.93 10.62 -20.37
C ARG A 540 -3.47 12.01 -20.64
N ALA A 541 -2.58 12.96 -20.99
CA ALA A 541 -2.96 14.35 -21.26
C ALA A 541 -1.88 15.12 -22.03
N SER A 542 -2.29 16.19 -22.74
CA SER A 542 -1.34 17.13 -23.30
C SER A 542 -0.79 18.08 -22.23
N ARG A 543 0.38 18.70 -22.49
CA ARG A 543 0.97 19.69 -21.61
C ARG A 543 0.05 20.91 -21.39
N GLU A 544 -0.63 21.33 -22.45
CA GLU A 544 -1.55 22.46 -22.42
C GLU A 544 -2.74 22.19 -21.50
N TYR A 545 -3.31 20.98 -21.59
CA TYR A 545 -4.38 20.53 -20.70
C TYR A 545 -3.92 20.52 -19.25
N ARG A 546 -2.77 19.91 -18.97
CA ARG A 546 -2.20 19.83 -17.60
C ARG A 546 -1.99 21.22 -17.01
N SER A 547 -1.37 22.14 -17.77
CA SER A 547 -1.11 23.52 -17.35
C SER A 547 -2.41 24.28 -17.08
N HIS A 548 -3.41 24.14 -17.97
CA HIS A 548 -4.69 24.81 -17.79
C HIS A 548 -5.45 24.25 -16.58
N VAL A 549 -5.50 22.94 -16.44
CA VAL A 549 -6.27 22.28 -15.37
C VAL A 549 -5.69 22.59 -14.00
N VAL A 550 -4.36 22.52 -13.82
CA VAL A 550 -3.75 22.78 -12.50
C VAL A 550 -3.99 24.21 -12.02
N GLN A 551 -3.99 25.20 -12.93
CA GLN A 551 -4.38 26.57 -12.62
C GLN A 551 -5.85 26.65 -12.13
N ARG A 552 -6.77 25.94 -12.78
CA ARG A 552 -8.18 25.89 -12.37
C ARG A 552 -8.39 25.16 -11.05
N LEU A 553 -7.60 24.12 -10.78
CA LEU A 553 -7.62 23.42 -9.49
C LEU A 553 -7.17 24.34 -8.34
N LEU A 554 -6.14 25.17 -8.56
CA LEU A 554 -5.72 26.14 -7.56
C LEU A 554 -6.82 27.15 -7.24
N VAL A 555 -7.50 27.70 -8.25
CA VAL A 555 -8.66 28.59 -8.06
C VAL A 555 -9.81 27.85 -7.34
N LYS A 556 -10.00 26.56 -7.61
CA LYS A 556 -10.98 25.73 -6.90
C LYS A 556 -10.65 25.61 -5.41
N CYS A 557 -9.36 25.46 -5.03
CA CYS A 557 -8.93 25.48 -3.62
C CYS A 557 -9.34 26.79 -2.94
N GLY A 558 -9.14 27.95 -3.59
CA GLY A 558 -9.58 29.24 -3.08
C GLY A 558 -11.11 29.33 -2.87
N LYS A 559 -11.91 28.80 -3.80
CA LYS A 559 -13.37 28.71 -3.64
C LYS A 559 -13.78 27.83 -2.47
N GLN A 560 -13.11 26.70 -2.29
CA GLN A 560 -13.37 25.78 -1.17
C GLN A 560 -12.97 26.39 0.18
N LEU A 561 -11.83 27.10 0.23
CA LEU A 561 -11.38 27.81 1.43
C LEU A 561 -12.41 28.86 1.88
N VAL A 562 -12.92 29.67 0.94
CA VAL A 562 -13.94 30.69 1.23
C VAL A 562 -15.29 30.07 1.65
N ALA A 563 -15.72 28.98 0.97
CA ALA A 563 -16.95 28.28 1.30
C ALA A 563 -16.89 27.62 2.71
N GLY A 564 -15.74 27.02 3.08
CA GLY A 564 -15.53 26.44 4.41
C GLY A 564 -15.70 27.44 5.53
N ARG A 565 -15.19 28.67 5.39
CA ARG A 565 -15.39 29.75 6.37
C ARG A 565 -16.85 30.13 6.59
N GLN A 566 -17.66 30.12 5.56
CA GLN A 566 -19.09 30.47 5.65
C GLN A 566 -19.88 29.41 6.44
N THR A 567 -19.46 28.16 6.42
CA THR A 567 -20.09 27.07 7.18
C THR A 567 -19.64 27.03 8.66
N GLU A 568 -18.43 27.51 8.97
CA GLU A 568 -17.93 27.58 10.35
C GLU A 568 -18.52 28.80 11.12
N THR A 569 -19.03 29.80 10.42
CA THR A 569 -19.65 31.03 11.02
C THR A 569 -21.18 31.00 11.08
N ALA A 570 -21.85 29.99 10.54
CA ALA A 570 -23.30 29.78 10.53
C ALA A 570 -23.71 28.70 11.55
#